data_ea664bd5e91290b05626300bb7f03866
#
_entry.id   ea664bd5e91290b05626300bb7f03866
#
_cell.length_a   1.000
_cell.length_b   1.000
_cell.length_c   1.000
_cell.angle_alpha   90.00
_cell.angle_beta   90.00
_cell.angle_gamma   90.00
#
_symmetry.space_group_name_H-M   'P 1'
#
loop_
_entity.id
_entity.type
_entity.pdbx_description
1 polymer ?
#
loop_
_entity_poly.entity_id
_entity_poly.type
_entity_poly.pdbx_seq_one_letter_code
_entity_poly.pdbx_strand_id
1 'polypeptide(L)'
;VDKFQDWAEEKLFTIQMGTREQKVKLGAEVLNTSPRTLKAIFDKHAATFPSIYLMSLGKVRDLREIFGIPANKPDESTVYKFGFTEDLSRRVIELETEYSKLPGVAMTIGTFHIIDTKYTSEAENEVREMCAAFEVRVKKTTQGFNELIILDDKQFANMKKMYRRIGDDFAGATLGLQKQIAELKDRIKDYENEIVRLKLEIEYKDNLHKKDIELKDKVIELKDTVIENWKLKHQLATSVFSSSPSPKFDRFETEFSMVRC
;
A
#
# COMPACT_ATOMS: atom_id res chain seq x y z
N VAL A 1 1.22 37.74 -4.08
CA VAL A 1 0.14 37.41 -3.10
C VAL A 1 -0.67 36.26 -3.63
N ASP A 2 -1.06 36.25 -4.88
CA ASP A 2 -1.97 35.25 -5.49
C ASP A 2 -1.37 33.80 -5.46
N LYS A 3 -0.09 33.66 -5.83
CA LYS A 3 0.57 32.34 -5.82
C LYS A 3 0.67 31.67 -4.44
N PHE A 4 0.72 32.46 -3.38
CA PHE A 4 0.73 31.92 -2.02
C PHE A 4 -0.68 31.51 -1.59
N GLN A 5 -1.69 32.29 -1.97
CA GLN A 5 -3.08 31.96 -1.70
C GLN A 5 -3.49 30.67 -2.40
N ASP A 6 -3.21 30.55 -3.71
CA ASP A 6 -3.48 29.34 -4.50
C ASP A 6 -2.79 28.11 -3.88
N TRP A 7 -1.53 28.28 -3.48
CA TRP A 7 -0.79 27.20 -2.80
C TRP A 7 -1.42 26.84 -1.46
N ALA A 8 -1.81 27.81 -0.65
CA ALA A 8 -2.41 27.56 0.65
C ALA A 8 -3.80 26.89 0.51
N GLU A 9 -4.61 27.32 -0.45
CA GLU A 9 -5.91 26.73 -0.74
C GLU A 9 -5.78 25.28 -1.21
N GLU A 10 -4.84 24.97 -2.11
CA GLU A 10 -4.55 23.60 -2.55
C GLU A 10 -4.16 22.70 -1.36
N LYS A 11 -3.30 23.20 -0.47
CA LYS A 11 -2.87 22.43 0.70
C LYS A 11 -3.99 22.22 1.70
N LEU A 12 -4.80 23.26 1.97
CA LEU A 12 -5.98 23.16 2.83
C LEU A 12 -7.02 22.18 2.26
N PHE A 13 -7.29 22.28 0.95
CA PHE A 13 -8.18 21.34 0.27
C PHE A 13 -7.69 19.90 0.39
N THR A 14 -6.40 19.68 0.18
CA THR A 14 -5.78 18.35 0.32
C THR A 14 -5.92 17.81 1.75
N ILE A 15 -5.75 18.65 2.77
CA ILE A 15 -5.90 18.26 4.18
C ILE A 15 -7.35 17.86 4.50
N GLN A 16 -8.33 18.62 4.01
CA GLN A 16 -9.73 18.38 4.33
C GLN A 16 -10.34 17.26 3.47
N MET A 17 -10.20 17.36 2.16
CA MET A 17 -10.93 16.57 1.17
C MET A 17 -10.05 15.57 0.42
N GLY A 18 -8.73 15.64 0.58
CA GLY A 18 -7.79 14.77 -0.14
C GLY A 18 -7.92 13.30 0.25
N THR A 19 -7.56 12.44 -0.69
CA THR A 19 -7.43 11.00 -0.44
C THR A 19 -6.31 10.72 0.58
N ARG A 20 -6.33 9.52 1.18
CA ARG A 20 -5.26 9.11 2.10
C ARG A 20 -3.87 9.24 1.48
N GLU A 21 -3.73 8.92 0.19
CA GLU A 21 -2.46 9.02 -0.54
C GLU A 21 -2.02 10.47 -0.75
N GLN A 22 -2.94 11.36 -1.07
CA GLN A 22 -2.67 12.80 -1.20
C GLN A 22 -2.25 13.40 0.15
N LYS A 23 -2.93 13.02 1.24
CA LYS A 23 -2.56 13.44 2.61
C LYS A 23 -1.18 12.94 3.03
N VAL A 24 -0.85 11.70 2.72
CA VAL A 24 0.49 11.12 2.97
C VAL A 24 1.56 11.85 2.16
N LYS A 25 1.29 12.16 0.89
CA LYS A 25 2.22 12.92 0.04
C LYS A 25 2.47 14.32 0.58
N LEU A 26 1.42 15.03 0.96
CA LEU A 26 1.51 16.35 1.57
C LEU A 26 2.25 16.32 2.91
N GLY A 27 1.93 15.35 3.77
CA GLY A 27 2.65 15.17 5.04
C GLY A 27 4.14 14.89 4.85
N ALA A 28 4.47 14.07 3.85
CA ALA A 28 5.85 13.77 3.50
C ALA A 28 6.61 15.02 2.99
N GLU A 29 5.95 15.86 2.20
CA GLU A 29 6.50 17.14 1.73
C GLU A 29 6.77 18.09 2.90
N VAL A 30 5.80 18.27 3.80
CA VAL A 30 5.90 19.14 4.98
C VAL A 30 7.03 18.68 5.93
N LEU A 31 7.13 17.36 6.16
CA LEU A 31 8.14 16.77 7.04
C LEU A 31 9.49 16.55 6.33
N ASN A 32 9.58 16.91 5.07
CA ASN A 32 10.76 16.70 4.22
C ASN A 32 11.25 15.24 4.25
N THR A 33 10.32 14.32 4.12
CA THR A 33 10.57 12.88 4.05
C THR A 33 9.90 12.28 2.82
N SER A 34 10.12 11.00 2.53
CA SER A 34 9.41 10.35 1.44
C SER A 34 7.99 9.93 1.85
N PRO A 35 7.00 9.94 0.95
CA PRO A 35 5.67 9.38 1.23
C PRO A 35 5.73 7.91 1.69
N ARG A 36 6.70 7.15 1.18
CA ARG A 36 6.95 5.75 1.58
C ARG A 36 7.42 5.64 3.02
N THR A 37 8.38 6.49 3.41
CA THR A 37 8.88 6.56 4.79
C THR A 37 7.77 6.94 5.76
N LEU A 38 6.99 7.97 5.42
CA LEU A 38 5.87 8.40 6.25
C LEU A 38 4.82 7.28 6.40
N LYS A 39 4.46 6.63 5.30
CA LYS A 39 3.51 5.51 5.31
C LYS A 39 4.06 4.32 6.11
N ALA A 40 5.34 3.99 5.96
CA ALA A 40 5.97 2.90 6.69
C ALA A 40 5.97 3.13 8.20
N ILE A 41 6.18 4.36 8.65
CA ILE A 41 6.16 4.73 10.07
C ILE A 41 4.76 4.62 10.67
N PHE A 42 3.73 5.01 9.91
CA PHE A 42 2.35 5.00 10.39
C PHE A 42 1.53 3.77 9.99
N ASP A 43 2.15 2.78 9.35
CA ASP A 43 1.52 1.49 9.06
C ASP A 43 1.63 0.58 10.29
N LYS A 44 0.51 0.04 10.76
CA LYS A 44 0.43 -0.84 11.95
C LYS A 44 1.31 -2.10 11.87
N HIS A 45 1.77 -2.44 10.68
CA HIS A 45 2.63 -3.60 10.42
C HIS A 45 4.07 -3.22 10.04
N ALA A 46 4.43 -1.93 10.16
CA ALA A 46 5.79 -1.49 9.86
C ALA A 46 6.79 -2.02 10.89
N ALA A 47 7.98 -2.36 10.43
CA ALA A 47 9.11 -2.59 11.34
C ALA A 47 9.36 -1.32 12.17
N THR A 48 9.65 -1.49 13.44
CA THR A 48 9.98 -0.40 14.35
C THR A 48 11.37 0.15 13.99
N PHE A 49 11.48 1.47 13.93
CA PHE A 49 12.74 2.13 13.64
C PHE A 49 13.09 3.12 14.71
N PRO A 50 14.30 3.02 15.28
CA PRO A 50 14.80 4.03 16.19
C PRO A 50 14.77 5.40 15.53
N SER A 51 14.24 6.38 16.23
CA SER A 51 14.03 7.73 15.68
C SER A 51 14.23 8.80 16.73
N ILE A 52 14.86 9.90 16.34
CA ILE A 52 14.80 11.15 17.07
C ILE A 52 13.58 11.95 16.59
N TYR A 53 12.92 12.63 17.52
CA TYR A 53 11.71 13.39 17.19
C TYR A 53 11.63 14.73 17.91
N LEU A 54 10.89 15.65 17.30
CA LEU A 54 10.50 16.94 17.86
C LEU A 54 9.00 17.14 17.58
N MET A 55 8.17 17.18 18.62
CA MET A 55 6.74 17.32 18.51
C MET A 55 6.30 18.67 19.08
N SER A 56 5.50 19.41 18.33
CA SER A 56 4.86 20.63 18.80
C SER A 56 3.70 20.29 19.73
N LEU A 57 3.60 20.98 20.84
CA LEU A 57 2.50 20.85 21.82
C LEU A 57 1.51 22.01 21.72
N GLY A 58 1.93 23.17 21.23
CA GLY A 58 1.09 24.37 21.12
C GLY A 58 1.85 25.66 21.40
N LYS A 59 1.16 26.77 21.34
CA LYS A 59 1.77 28.07 21.62
C LYS A 59 1.99 28.30 23.11
N VAL A 60 3.04 29.08 23.42
CA VAL A 60 3.38 29.42 24.80
C VAL A 60 2.22 30.10 25.51
N ARG A 61 1.49 30.99 24.85
CA ARG A 61 0.34 31.70 25.45
C ARG A 61 -0.73 30.72 25.98
N ASP A 62 -0.96 29.61 25.27
CA ASP A 62 -1.99 28.64 25.60
C ASP A 62 -1.53 27.63 26.67
N LEU A 63 -0.20 27.47 26.81
CA LEU A 63 0.43 26.44 27.65
C LEU A 63 1.20 27.02 28.85
N ARG A 64 1.24 28.35 28.99
CA ARG A 64 2.07 29.04 30.00
C ARG A 64 1.73 28.59 31.41
N GLU A 65 0.49 28.57 31.80
CA GLU A 65 0.06 28.19 33.15
C GLU A 65 0.27 26.70 33.40
N ILE A 66 -0.03 25.86 32.40
CA ILE A 66 0.06 24.39 32.51
C ILE A 66 1.50 23.96 32.78
N PHE A 67 2.44 24.48 32.01
CA PHE A 67 3.85 24.14 32.14
C PHE A 67 4.66 25.10 33.03
N GLY A 68 4.00 26.09 33.63
CA GLY A 68 4.66 27.09 34.48
C GLY A 68 5.77 27.87 33.74
N ILE A 69 5.53 28.21 32.48
CA ILE A 69 6.51 28.86 31.60
C ILE A 69 6.76 30.30 32.09
N PRO A 70 8.03 30.71 32.27
CA PRO A 70 8.35 32.05 32.72
C PRO A 70 7.79 33.14 31.79
N ALA A 71 7.42 34.29 32.39
CA ALA A 71 6.80 35.40 31.67
C ALA A 71 7.72 36.03 30.59
N ASN A 72 9.03 35.85 30.71
CA ASN A 72 10.02 36.36 29.75
C ASN A 72 10.07 35.55 28.43
N LYS A 73 9.32 34.45 28.31
CA LYS A 73 9.22 33.68 27.05
C LYS A 73 8.08 34.26 26.19
N PRO A 74 8.32 34.51 24.88
CA PRO A 74 7.33 35.10 23.99
C PRO A 74 6.09 34.24 23.83
N ASP A 75 4.92 34.82 23.84
CA ASP A 75 3.61 34.11 23.69
C ASP A 75 3.44 33.42 22.36
N GLU A 76 4.02 33.96 21.29
CA GLU A 76 3.94 33.41 19.93
C GLU A 76 4.93 32.25 19.70
N SER A 77 5.88 32.04 20.58
CA SER A 77 6.75 30.88 20.50
C SER A 77 5.96 29.59 20.72
N THR A 78 6.53 28.48 20.28
CA THR A 78 5.89 27.16 20.36
C THR A 78 6.66 26.28 21.34
N VAL A 79 5.92 25.53 22.15
CA VAL A 79 6.47 24.51 23.07
C VAL A 79 6.60 23.22 22.27
N TYR A 80 7.77 22.60 22.38
CA TYR A 80 8.07 21.32 21.74
C TYR A 80 8.51 20.29 22.77
N LYS A 81 8.08 19.04 22.55
CA LYS A 81 8.62 17.84 23.19
C LYS A 81 9.65 17.23 22.26
N PHE A 82 10.88 17.05 22.74
CA PHE A 82 11.91 16.34 22.01
C PHE A 82 12.19 14.97 22.64
N GLY A 83 12.85 14.09 21.91
CA GLY A 83 13.26 12.81 22.45
C GLY A 83 13.70 11.82 21.38
N PHE A 84 13.98 10.63 21.88
CA PHE A 84 14.31 9.45 21.12
C PHE A 84 13.28 8.35 21.38
N THR A 85 13.09 7.45 20.41
CA THR A 85 12.25 6.25 20.56
C THR A 85 12.70 5.15 19.61
N GLU A 86 12.54 3.91 20.03
CA GLU A 86 12.71 2.74 19.15
C GLU A 86 11.53 2.52 18.20
N ASP A 87 10.35 3.05 18.55
CA ASP A 87 9.10 2.94 17.80
C ASP A 87 8.37 4.28 17.79
N LEU A 88 8.52 5.03 16.70
CA LEU A 88 7.90 6.35 16.55
C LEU A 88 6.37 6.27 16.55
N SER A 89 5.79 5.27 15.89
CA SER A 89 4.33 5.12 15.81
C SER A 89 3.71 4.91 17.17
N ARG A 90 4.28 4.02 17.97
CA ARG A 90 3.85 3.77 19.34
C ARG A 90 4.05 5.02 20.21
N ARG A 91 5.20 5.68 20.07
CA ARG A 91 5.54 6.87 20.86
C ARG A 91 4.62 8.04 20.59
N VAL A 92 4.21 8.26 19.35
CA VAL A 92 3.22 9.31 18.99
C VAL A 92 1.92 9.06 19.72
N ILE A 93 1.40 7.83 19.69
CA ILE A 93 0.12 7.46 20.36
C ILE A 93 0.23 7.63 21.88
N GLU A 94 1.35 7.22 22.49
CA GLU A 94 1.61 7.40 23.93
C GLU A 94 1.60 8.88 24.32
N LEU A 95 2.36 9.70 23.59
CA LEU A 95 2.42 11.14 23.83
C LEU A 95 1.08 11.82 23.57
N GLU A 96 0.39 11.46 22.50
CA GLU A 96 -0.95 11.98 22.22
C GLU A 96 -1.92 11.65 23.37
N THR A 97 -1.89 10.42 23.87
CA THR A 97 -2.72 9.99 25.01
C THR A 97 -2.34 10.72 26.30
N GLU A 98 -1.06 11.01 26.51
CA GLU A 98 -0.55 11.70 27.70
C GLU A 98 -0.90 13.20 27.66
N TYR A 99 -0.60 13.85 26.53
CA TYR A 99 -0.71 15.32 26.40
C TYR A 99 -2.12 15.80 26.02
N SER A 100 -2.96 14.98 25.35
CA SER A 100 -4.34 15.36 24.99
C SER A 100 -5.24 15.65 26.20
N LYS A 101 -4.84 15.18 27.39
CA LYS A 101 -5.55 15.46 28.65
C LYS A 101 -5.32 16.88 29.15
N LEU A 102 -4.33 17.58 28.60
CA LEU A 102 -3.99 18.93 29.00
C LEU A 102 -4.75 19.95 28.15
N PRO A 103 -5.44 20.93 28.74
CA PRO A 103 -6.16 21.93 27.97
C PRO A 103 -5.18 22.77 27.12
N GLY A 104 -5.60 23.13 25.90
CA GLY A 104 -4.80 23.97 25.00
C GLY A 104 -3.65 23.24 24.27
N VAL A 105 -3.41 21.95 24.54
CA VAL A 105 -2.45 21.18 23.77
C VAL A 105 -3.03 20.75 22.43
N ALA A 106 -2.30 21.06 21.35
CA ALA A 106 -2.56 20.60 19.98
C ALA A 106 -1.30 19.98 19.42
N MET A 107 -1.11 18.67 19.69
CA MET A 107 0.11 17.97 19.34
C MET A 107 0.24 17.73 17.84
N THR A 108 1.39 18.07 17.26
CA THR A 108 1.75 17.77 15.88
C THR A 108 3.22 17.39 15.77
N ILE A 109 3.56 16.58 14.75
CA ILE A 109 4.94 16.22 14.47
C ILE A 109 5.65 17.41 13.82
N GLY A 110 6.61 18.01 14.50
CA GLY A 110 7.44 19.10 13.98
C GLY A 110 8.53 18.60 13.03
N THR A 111 9.28 17.58 13.45
CA THR A 111 10.26 16.85 12.62
C THR A 111 10.62 15.53 13.29
N PHE A 112 11.09 14.57 12.49
CA PHE A 112 11.69 13.34 12.99
C PHE A 112 12.74 12.84 11.99
N HIS A 113 13.70 12.04 12.46
CA HIS A 113 14.67 11.37 11.62
C HIS A 113 14.95 9.96 12.14
N ILE A 114 15.08 9.02 11.23
CA ILE A 114 15.39 7.63 11.54
C ILE A 114 16.88 7.52 11.82
N ILE A 115 17.23 6.78 12.87
CA ILE A 115 18.60 6.55 13.32
C ILE A 115 18.90 5.05 13.23
N ASP A 116 20.12 4.70 12.88
CA ASP A 116 20.58 3.32 12.98
C ASP A 116 20.65 2.89 14.45
N THR A 117 20.15 1.70 14.76
CA THR A 117 20.15 1.15 16.13
C THR A 117 21.52 1.20 16.80
N LYS A 118 22.59 1.11 16.00
CA LYS A 118 23.97 1.14 16.48
C LYS A 118 24.35 2.50 17.07
N TYR A 119 23.72 3.59 16.63
CA TYR A 119 24.09 4.96 17.00
C TYR A 119 23.03 5.66 17.84
N THR A 120 22.12 4.92 18.46
CA THR A 120 21.01 5.51 19.23
C THR A 120 21.47 6.36 20.39
N SER A 121 22.47 5.91 21.16
CA SER A 121 22.99 6.64 22.31
C SER A 121 23.72 7.92 21.93
N GLU A 122 24.48 7.88 20.83
CA GLU A 122 25.22 9.04 20.34
C GLU A 122 24.23 10.09 19.80
N ALA A 123 23.25 9.66 18.98
CA ALA A 123 22.21 10.55 18.43
C ALA A 123 21.35 11.17 19.54
N GLU A 124 20.97 10.41 20.57
CA GLU A 124 20.20 10.90 21.70
C GLU A 124 20.99 11.95 22.49
N ASN A 125 22.28 11.72 22.76
CA ASN A 125 23.15 12.67 23.46
C ASN A 125 23.30 13.97 22.65
N GLU A 126 23.53 13.89 21.34
CA GLU A 126 23.65 15.06 20.47
C GLU A 126 22.35 15.88 20.45
N VAL A 127 21.18 15.23 20.39
CA VAL A 127 19.88 15.92 20.51
C VAL A 127 19.72 16.59 21.86
N ARG A 128 20.10 15.95 22.98
CA ARG A 128 20.02 16.54 24.31
C ARG A 128 20.94 17.75 24.45
N GLU A 129 22.18 17.67 24.02
CA GLU A 129 23.13 18.79 24.05
C GLU A 129 22.62 19.97 23.23
N MET A 130 22.10 19.71 22.02
CA MET A 130 21.52 20.72 21.16
C MET A 130 20.29 21.39 21.79
N CYS A 131 19.44 20.64 22.46
CA CYS A 131 18.21 21.16 23.09
C CYS A 131 18.44 21.84 24.42
N ALA A 132 19.55 21.56 25.12
CA ALA A 132 19.83 22.06 26.47
C ALA A 132 19.77 23.59 26.59
N ALA A 133 20.20 24.33 25.53
CA ALA A 133 20.15 25.80 25.51
C ALA A 133 18.72 26.38 25.46
N PHE A 134 17.75 25.58 25.03
CA PHE A 134 16.35 25.96 24.84
C PHE A 134 15.41 25.29 25.84
N GLU A 135 15.93 24.40 26.68
CA GLU A 135 15.13 23.61 27.63
C GLU A 135 14.45 24.50 28.67
N VAL A 136 13.21 24.17 28.94
CA VAL A 136 12.38 24.84 29.94
C VAL A 136 12.24 23.92 31.13
N ARG A 137 12.68 24.40 32.27
CA ARG A 137 12.41 23.75 33.55
C ARG A 137 10.96 23.95 33.92
N VAL A 138 10.14 22.95 33.63
CA VAL A 138 8.76 22.93 34.05
C VAL A 138 8.68 22.81 35.56
N LYS A 139 7.91 23.67 36.22
CA LYS A 139 7.62 23.47 37.62
C LYS A 139 7.00 22.09 37.80
N LYS A 140 7.57 21.27 38.71
CA LYS A 140 7.07 19.92 39.00
C LYS A 140 5.59 19.97 39.37
N THR A 141 4.73 19.90 38.41
CA THR A 141 3.41 19.33 38.59
C THR A 141 3.60 17.82 38.65
N THR A 142 2.76 17.09 39.34
CA THR A 142 2.83 15.69 39.77
C THR A 142 3.15 14.64 38.70
N GLN A 143 3.30 15.01 37.44
CA GLN A 143 3.76 14.19 36.33
C GLN A 143 4.94 14.93 35.67
N GLY A 144 6.13 14.35 35.74
CA GLY A 144 7.35 14.96 35.27
C GLY A 144 7.39 15.11 33.74
N PHE A 145 6.85 16.20 33.22
CA PHE A 145 7.04 16.60 31.83
C PHE A 145 8.49 17.08 31.65
N ASN A 146 9.34 16.18 31.20
CA ASN A 146 10.73 16.43 30.92
C ASN A 146 10.94 16.65 29.43
N GLU A 147 12.09 17.20 29.04
CA GLU A 147 12.52 17.35 27.65
C GLU A 147 11.56 18.25 26.83
N LEU A 148 11.20 19.39 27.42
CA LEU A 148 10.44 20.45 26.76
C LEU A 148 11.37 21.61 26.40
N ILE A 149 11.21 22.13 25.17
CA ILE A 149 11.92 23.31 24.69
C ILE A 149 10.93 24.33 24.12
N ILE A 150 11.31 25.60 24.14
CA ILE A 150 10.54 26.69 23.55
C ILE A 150 11.35 27.29 22.40
N LEU A 151 10.76 27.32 21.22
CA LEU A 151 11.37 27.84 20.00
C LEU A 151 10.43 28.86 19.33
N ASP A 152 11.02 29.92 18.82
CA ASP A 152 10.39 30.75 17.79
C ASP A 152 10.52 30.10 16.42
N ASP A 153 9.86 30.66 15.39
CA ASP A 153 9.84 30.08 14.03
C ASP A 153 11.25 30.00 13.41
N LYS A 154 12.14 30.98 13.69
CA LYS A 154 13.52 31.00 13.19
C LYS A 154 14.35 29.92 13.88
N GLN A 155 14.22 29.79 15.18
CA GLN A 155 14.89 28.77 15.99
C GLN A 155 14.40 27.38 15.56
N PHE A 156 13.10 27.19 15.32
CA PHE A 156 12.54 25.94 14.83
C PHE A 156 13.11 25.56 13.46
N ALA A 157 13.20 26.52 12.51
CA ALA A 157 13.80 26.27 11.21
C ALA A 157 15.26 25.81 11.31
N ASN A 158 16.04 26.40 12.23
CA ASN A 158 17.41 25.97 12.50
C ASN A 158 17.45 24.57 13.16
N MET A 159 16.57 24.34 14.13
CA MET A 159 16.44 23.05 14.79
C MET A 159 16.15 21.92 13.80
N LYS A 160 15.24 22.15 12.84
CA LYS A 160 14.97 21.18 11.76
C LYS A 160 16.21 20.84 10.93
N LYS A 161 17.06 21.82 10.64
CA LYS A 161 18.33 21.57 9.92
C LYS A 161 19.30 20.72 10.75
N MET A 162 19.36 20.97 12.05
CA MET A 162 20.23 20.20 12.95
C MET A 162 19.71 18.76 13.10
N TYR A 163 18.41 18.55 13.28
CA TYR A 163 17.81 17.22 13.30
C TYR A 163 18.07 16.43 12.02
N ARG A 164 18.01 17.12 10.85
CA ARG A 164 18.38 16.50 9.58
C ARG A 164 19.84 16.07 9.57
N ARG A 165 20.76 16.95 9.99
CA ARG A 165 22.18 16.61 10.04
C ARG A 165 22.43 15.39 10.94
N ILE A 166 21.87 15.37 12.15
CA ILE A 166 21.97 14.21 13.05
C ILE A 166 21.39 12.96 12.39
N GLY A 167 20.23 13.08 11.72
CA GLY A 167 19.64 11.99 10.97
C GLY A 167 20.56 11.46 9.87
N ASP A 168 21.17 12.34 9.09
CA ASP A 168 22.09 11.97 8.00
C ASP A 168 23.39 11.35 8.55
N ASP A 169 23.94 11.91 9.62
CA ASP A 169 25.19 11.44 10.26
C ASP A 169 25.03 10.05 10.90
N PHE A 170 23.86 9.77 11.48
CA PHE A 170 23.56 8.52 12.19
C PHE A 170 22.58 7.58 11.48
N ALA A 171 22.24 7.84 10.22
CA ALA A 171 21.36 6.96 9.45
C ALA A 171 21.97 5.56 9.19
N GLY A 172 23.30 5.48 9.13
CA GLY A 172 24.02 4.24 8.90
C GLY A 172 23.55 3.46 7.66
N ALA A 173 23.67 2.13 7.71
CA ALA A 173 23.17 1.22 6.66
C ALA A 173 21.63 1.05 6.71
N THR A 174 21.00 1.38 7.83
CA THR A 174 19.57 1.14 8.10
C THR A 174 18.68 1.84 7.10
N LEU A 175 18.98 3.08 6.72
CA LEU A 175 18.19 3.84 5.75
C LEU A 175 18.22 3.19 4.36
N GLY A 176 19.39 2.67 3.93
CA GLY A 176 19.54 1.95 2.68
C GLY A 176 18.75 0.65 2.64
N LEU A 177 18.84 -0.14 3.72
CA LEU A 177 18.08 -1.39 3.86
C LEU A 177 16.58 -1.14 3.93
N GLN A 178 16.12 -0.10 4.61
CA GLN A 178 14.70 0.27 4.66
C GLN A 178 14.16 0.61 3.28
N LYS A 179 14.92 1.36 2.48
CA LYS A 179 14.55 1.68 1.11
C LYS A 179 14.40 0.40 0.27
N GLN A 180 15.34 -0.52 0.40
CA GLN A 180 15.27 -1.81 -0.29
C GLN A 180 14.07 -2.65 0.17
N ILE A 181 13.80 -2.70 1.49
CA ILE A 181 12.64 -3.40 2.04
C ILE A 181 11.33 -2.81 1.50
N ALA A 182 11.21 -1.49 1.43
CA ALA A 182 10.03 -0.83 0.88
C ALA A 182 9.83 -1.16 -0.61
N GLU A 183 10.90 -1.12 -1.40
CA GLU A 183 10.87 -1.48 -2.83
C GLU A 183 10.50 -2.95 -3.05
N LEU A 184 11.02 -3.85 -2.23
CA LEU A 184 10.68 -5.28 -2.29
C LEU A 184 9.23 -5.55 -1.91
N LYS A 185 8.70 -4.87 -0.89
CA LYS A 185 7.28 -4.98 -0.51
C LYS A 185 6.34 -4.50 -1.61
N ASP A 186 6.67 -3.41 -2.29
CA ASP A 186 5.88 -2.93 -3.43
C ASP A 186 5.87 -3.97 -4.57
N ARG A 187 7.04 -4.56 -4.88
CA ARG A 187 7.13 -5.62 -5.90
C ARG A 187 6.36 -6.89 -5.52
N ILE A 188 6.39 -7.30 -4.27
CA ILE A 188 5.58 -8.43 -3.78
C ILE A 188 4.11 -8.17 -4.02
N LYS A 189 3.62 -6.97 -3.68
CA LYS A 189 2.22 -6.59 -3.90
C LYS A 189 1.83 -6.61 -5.39
N ASP A 190 2.73 -6.16 -6.26
CA ASP A 190 2.50 -6.20 -7.70
C ASP A 190 2.40 -7.66 -8.20
N TYR A 191 3.29 -8.54 -7.74
CA TYR A 191 3.22 -9.97 -8.06
C TYR A 191 1.96 -10.65 -7.49
N GLU A 192 1.53 -10.30 -6.28
CA GLU A 192 0.28 -10.81 -5.71
C GLU A 192 -0.93 -10.44 -6.58
N ASN A 193 -1.01 -9.20 -7.04
CA ASN A 193 -2.05 -8.75 -7.96
C ASN A 193 -2.00 -9.51 -9.31
N GLU A 194 -0.80 -9.74 -9.83
CA GLU A 194 -0.63 -10.49 -11.07
C GLU A 194 -1.03 -11.97 -10.91
N ILE A 195 -0.69 -12.59 -9.80
CA ILE A 195 -1.12 -13.96 -9.47
C ILE A 195 -2.65 -14.06 -9.41
N VAL A 196 -3.32 -13.10 -8.80
CA VAL A 196 -4.80 -13.06 -8.77
C VAL A 196 -5.37 -12.95 -10.18
N ARG A 197 -4.82 -12.09 -11.02
CA ARG A 197 -5.24 -11.93 -12.42
C ARG A 197 -5.06 -13.23 -13.21
N LEU A 198 -3.89 -13.86 -13.10
CA LEU A 198 -3.60 -15.12 -13.80
C LEU A 198 -4.49 -16.28 -13.33
N LYS A 199 -4.81 -16.36 -12.04
CA LYS A 199 -5.75 -17.35 -11.51
C LYS A 199 -7.14 -17.19 -12.13
N LEU A 200 -7.65 -15.97 -12.24
CA LEU A 200 -8.93 -15.70 -12.88
C LEU A 200 -8.91 -16.05 -14.38
N GLU A 201 -7.79 -15.79 -15.06
CA GLU A 201 -7.63 -16.13 -16.47
C GLU A 201 -7.61 -17.66 -16.69
N ILE A 202 -6.93 -18.40 -15.82
CA ILE A 202 -6.92 -19.86 -15.83
C ILE A 202 -8.32 -20.40 -15.60
N GLU A 203 -9.03 -19.93 -14.58
CA GLU A 203 -10.40 -20.37 -14.30
C GLU A 203 -11.36 -20.10 -15.47
N TYR A 204 -11.22 -18.95 -16.12
CA TYR A 204 -11.99 -18.64 -17.33
C TYR A 204 -11.69 -19.60 -18.48
N LYS A 205 -10.42 -19.90 -18.75
CA LYS A 205 -10.00 -20.85 -19.78
C LYS A 205 -10.48 -22.28 -19.50
N ASP A 206 -10.39 -22.71 -18.25
CA ASP A 206 -10.90 -24.03 -17.84
C ASP A 206 -12.42 -24.15 -18.03
N ASN A 207 -13.16 -23.11 -17.70
CA ASN A 207 -14.60 -23.07 -17.92
C ASN A 207 -14.95 -23.08 -19.42
N LEU A 208 -14.18 -22.39 -20.25
CA LEU A 208 -14.35 -22.39 -21.70
C LEU A 208 -14.05 -23.79 -22.27
N HIS A 209 -12.98 -24.42 -21.80
CA HIS A 209 -12.59 -25.76 -22.24
C HIS A 209 -13.63 -26.83 -21.85
N LYS A 210 -14.20 -26.74 -20.64
CA LYS A 210 -15.33 -27.60 -20.23
C LYS A 210 -16.53 -27.49 -21.20
N LYS A 211 -16.92 -26.26 -21.56
CA LYS A 211 -18.01 -26.03 -22.49
C LYS A 211 -17.69 -26.59 -23.88
N ASP A 212 -16.45 -26.51 -24.36
CA ASP A 212 -16.01 -27.05 -25.63
C ASP A 212 -16.10 -28.59 -25.64
N ILE A 213 -15.69 -29.24 -24.53
CA ILE A 213 -15.84 -30.68 -24.34
C ILE A 213 -17.33 -31.08 -24.37
N GLU A 214 -18.18 -30.41 -23.60
CA GLU A 214 -19.62 -30.69 -23.55
C GLU A 214 -20.29 -30.56 -24.97
N LEU A 215 -19.86 -29.56 -25.75
CA LEU A 215 -20.31 -29.39 -27.13
C LEU A 215 -19.85 -30.53 -28.05
N LYS A 216 -18.61 -30.95 -27.93
CA LYS A 216 -18.06 -32.09 -28.70
C LYS A 216 -18.78 -33.37 -28.37
N ASP A 217 -19.05 -33.64 -27.11
CA ASP A 217 -19.80 -34.83 -26.67
C ASP A 217 -21.22 -34.84 -27.28
N LYS A 218 -21.93 -33.73 -27.26
CA LYS A 218 -23.25 -33.60 -27.92
C LYS A 218 -23.16 -33.85 -29.42
N VAL A 219 -22.12 -33.38 -30.11
CA VAL A 219 -21.93 -33.63 -31.55
C VAL A 219 -21.65 -35.10 -31.79
N ILE A 220 -20.94 -35.79 -30.93
CA ILE A 220 -20.68 -37.23 -31.00
C ILE A 220 -22.01 -37.99 -30.85
N GLU A 221 -22.82 -37.72 -29.83
CA GLU A 221 -24.14 -38.32 -29.63
C GLU A 221 -25.05 -38.16 -30.83
N LEU A 222 -25.10 -36.94 -31.43
CA LEU A 222 -25.86 -36.68 -32.63
C LEU A 222 -25.36 -37.51 -33.82
N LYS A 223 -24.06 -37.64 -34.02
CA LYS A 223 -23.48 -38.46 -35.09
C LYS A 223 -23.79 -39.94 -34.89
N ASP A 224 -23.72 -40.44 -33.68
CA ASP A 224 -24.07 -41.84 -33.36
C ASP A 224 -25.55 -42.12 -33.67
N THR A 225 -26.43 -41.20 -33.29
CA THR A 225 -27.87 -41.30 -33.63
C THR A 225 -28.11 -41.32 -35.14
N VAL A 226 -27.40 -40.49 -35.90
CA VAL A 226 -27.48 -40.48 -37.36
C VAL A 226 -26.98 -41.81 -37.95
N ILE A 227 -25.90 -42.35 -37.45
CA ILE A 227 -25.33 -43.64 -37.88
C ILE A 227 -26.31 -44.78 -37.58
N GLU A 228 -26.93 -44.82 -36.42
CA GLU A 228 -27.95 -45.82 -36.09
C GLU A 228 -29.17 -45.75 -37.02
N ASN A 229 -29.70 -44.55 -37.25
CA ASN A 229 -30.79 -44.34 -38.18
C ASN A 229 -30.42 -44.77 -39.59
N TRP A 230 -29.19 -44.55 -40.02
CA TRP A 230 -28.72 -45.00 -41.34
C TRP A 230 -28.61 -46.52 -41.38
N LYS A 231 -28.10 -47.21 -40.37
CA LYS A 231 -28.04 -48.67 -40.23
C LYS A 231 -29.45 -49.29 -40.31
N LEU A 232 -30.41 -48.72 -39.57
CA LEU A 232 -31.81 -49.18 -39.60
C LEU A 232 -32.46 -49.02 -40.99
N LYS A 233 -32.25 -47.90 -41.67
CA LYS A 233 -32.73 -47.69 -43.05
C LYS A 233 -32.11 -48.69 -44.03
N HIS A 234 -30.81 -48.98 -43.85
CA HIS A 234 -30.13 -49.97 -44.71
C HIS A 234 -30.64 -51.38 -44.48
N GLN A 235 -30.90 -51.79 -43.24
CA GLN A 235 -31.50 -53.08 -42.91
C GLN A 235 -32.91 -53.22 -43.45
N LEU A 236 -33.74 -52.17 -43.35
CA LEU A 236 -35.07 -52.15 -43.96
C LEU A 236 -34.98 -52.28 -45.47
N ALA A 237 -34.11 -51.56 -46.15
CA ALA A 237 -33.92 -51.66 -47.58
C ALA A 237 -33.52 -53.09 -48.02
N THR A 238 -32.57 -53.71 -47.33
CA THR A 238 -32.14 -55.09 -47.65
C THR A 238 -33.20 -56.12 -47.35
N SER A 239 -34.02 -55.96 -46.32
CA SER A 239 -35.15 -56.85 -46.02
C SER A 239 -36.26 -56.77 -47.09
N VAL A 240 -36.54 -55.59 -47.62
CA VAL A 240 -37.53 -55.41 -48.74
C VAL A 240 -37.04 -56.08 -50.04
N PHE A 241 -35.73 -55.94 -50.33
CA PHE A 241 -35.16 -56.61 -51.52
C PHE A 241 -35.09 -58.12 -51.41
N SER A 242 -34.93 -58.70 -50.23
CA SER A 242 -34.89 -60.14 -49.97
C SER A 242 -36.29 -60.79 -50.04
N SER A 243 -37.38 -60.00 -49.86
CA SER A 243 -38.75 -60.44 -49.87
C SER A 243 -39.43 -60.30 -51.28
N SER A 244 -38.74 -59.72 -52.24
CA SER A 244 -39.23 -59.64 -53.60
C SER A 244 -38.97 -60.98 -54.32
N PRO A 245 -40.04 -61.62 -54.96
CA PRO A 245 -39.86 -62.85 -55.75
C PRO A 245 -38.89 -62.54 -56.88
N SER A 246 -37.88 -63.38 -57.06
CA SER A 246 -36.91 -63.29 -58.16
C SER A 246 -37.66 -63.21 -59.50
N PRO A 247 -37.39 -62.22 -60.35
CA PRO A 247 -37.91 -62.24 -61.71
C PRO A 247 -37.36 -63.47 -62.44
N LYS A 248 -38.27 -64.35 -62.92
CA LYS A 248 -37.85 -65.43 -63.79
C LYS A 248 -37.32 -64.81 -65.09
N PHE A 249 -36.03 -64.78 -65.22
CA PHE A 249 -35.37 -64.44 -66.48
C PHE A 249 -35.48 -65.69 -67.38
N ASP A 250 -36.38 -65.62 -68.33
CA ASP A 250 -36.38 -66.54 -69.47
C ASP A 250 -35.09 -66.33 -70.29
N ARG A 251 -34.40 -67.44 -70.51
CA ARG A 251 -33.24 -67.51 -71.35
C ARG A 251 -33.59 -67.08 -72.74
N PHE A 252 -33.16 -65.94 -73.20
CA PHE A 252 -32.98 -65.67 -74.64
C PHE A 252 -31.49 -65.83 -74.93
N GLU A 253 -31.20 -66.99 -75.57
CA GLU A 253 -30.00 -67.23 -76.35
C GLU A 253 -30.02 -66.30 -77.56
N THR A 254 -29.13 -65.37 -77.68
CA THR A 254 -28.81 -64.76 -78.98
C THR A 254 -27.30 -64.64 -79.07
N GLU A 255 -26.81 -65.47 -79.97
CA GLU A 255 -25.47 -65.39 -80.58
C GLU A 255 -25.14 -63.93 -80.96
N PHE A 256 -24.00 -63.47 -80.61
CA PHE A 256 -23.32 -62.44 -81.39
C PHE A 256 -21.82 -62.75 -81.43
N SER A 257 -21.46 -63.08 -82.71
CA SER A 257 -20.11 -63.33 -83.19
C SER A 257 -19.15 -62.15 -82.97
N MET A 258 -17.92 -62.53 -82.87
CA MET A 258 -16.72 -61.73 -82.99
C MET A 258 -16.80 -60.67 -84.13
N VAL A 259 -16.30 -59.49 -83.83
CA VAL A 259 -15.49 -58.73 -84.81
C VAL A 259 -14.39 -58.11 -84.01
N ARG A 260 -13.15 -58.47 -84.35
CA ARG A 260 -11.89 -57.77 -84.04
C ARG A 260 -11.81 -56.47 -84.82
N CYS A 261 -11.38 -55.43 -84.23
CA CYS A 261 -10.29 -54.54 -84.64
C CYS A 261 -9.79 -53.76 -83.48
#